data_039acb7f14b8348ae44530e8e50ccd59
#
_entry.id   039acb7f14b8348ae44530e8e50ccd59
#
_cell.length_a   1.000
_cell.length_b   1.000
_cell.length_c   1.000
_cell.angle_alpha   90.00
_cell.angle_beta   90.00
_cell.angle_gamma   90.00
#
_symmetry.space_group_name_H-M   'P 1'
#
loop_
_entity.id
_entity.type
_entity.pdbx_description
1 polymer ?
#
loop_
_entity_poly.entity_id
_entity_poly.type
_entity_poly.pdbx_seq_one_letter_code
_entity_poly.pdbx_strand_id
1 'polypeptide(L)'
;MRNVLKSILLVVALVSSSCSMCWADQAPQQMSNTSASSSNGPPEKPYYLTGKEDAWRDFPPKPALGSAIDQEDLLITLSLQTSRTEDQKNEALRDKSYTIKLMTDVIDSDFETKYPNMFKVLSNADIDSYFVNTMIKNANGRLRPFVQHPTLVVPMFTVRDFSYPSGHATGMELQARILGQLFPDKSDALLRRARQVADSRVVAGVHYASDTEAGLALGDLLYTEIAAKNSLQKDLSAAAQTDRIASK
;
A
#
# COMPACT_ATOMS: atom_id res chain seq x y z
N MET A 1 1.65 -25.26 -21.88
CA MET A 1 1.85 -23.82 -21.82
C MET A 1 2.21 -23.12 -23.14
N ARG A 2 2.04 -23.76 -24.29
CA ARG A 2 2.43 -23.18 -25.62
C ARG A 2 1.25 -22.74 -26.49
N ASN A 3 0.01 -22.94 -26.06
CA ASN A 3 -1.19 -22.67 -26.87
C ASN A 3 -2.03 -21.46 -26.42
N VAL A 4 -1.66 -20.76 -25.34
CA VAL A 4 -2.39 -19.58 -24.86
C VAL A 4 -1.88 -18.28 -25.50
N LEU A 5 -0.63 -18.28 -26.01
CA LEU A 5 -0.03 -17.07 -26.63
C LEU A 5 -0.50 -16.78 -28.07
N LYS A 6 -1.20 -17.70 -28.73
CA LYS A 6 -1.62 -17.48 -30.13
C LYS A 6 -2.99 -16.83 -30.29
N SER A 7 -3.79 -16.72 -29.25
CA SER A 7 -5.14 -16.12 -29.32
C SER A 7 -5.20 -14.63 -28.96
N ILE A 8 -4.11 -14.04 -28.46
CA ILE A 8 -4.09 -12.62 -28.04
C ILE A 8 -3.67 -11.67 -29.18
N LEU A 9 -3.12 -12.19 -30.28
CA LEU A 9 -2.60 -11.34 -31.37
C LEU A 9 -3.64 -10.93 -32.43
N LEU A 10 -4.93 -11.27 -32.29
CA LEU A 10 -5.93 -11.02 -33.31
C LEU A 10 -6.96 -9.93 -32.96
N VAL A 11 -6.82 -9.19 -31.88
CA VAL A 11 -7.82 -8.16 -31.51
C VAL A 11 -7.29 -6.72 -31.62
N VAL A 12 -6.02 -6.52 -31.97
CA VAL A 12 -5.42 -5.16 -31.98
C VAL A 12 -5.50 -4.47 -33.39
N ALA A 13 -6.05 -5.07 -34.38
CA ALA A 13 -5.95 -4.58 -35.79
C ALA A 13 -7.24 -4.03 -36.38
N LEU A 14 -8.15 -3.39 -35.66
CA LEU A 14 -9.29 -2.69 -36.25
C LEU A 14 -9.85 -1.59 -35.35
N VAL A 15 -9.13 -0.49 -35.12
CA VAL A 15 -9.73 0.85 -34.91
C VAL A 15 -8.70 1.91 -35.34
N SER A 16 -8.58 2.15 -36.64
CA SER A 16 -8.01 3.38 -37.16
C SER A 16 -9.11 4.10 -37.94
N SER A 17 -9.81 5.00 -37.28
CA SER A 17 -10.57 6.06 -37.97
C SER A 17 -10.65 7.28 -37.06
N SER A 18 -9.90 8.26 -37.47
CA SER A 18 -9.93 9.70 -37.20
C SER A 18 -11.17 10.24 -36.47
N CYS A 19 -10.93 10.77 -35.28
CA CYS A 19 -11.66 11.93 -34.81
C CYS A 19 -10.69 12.87 -34.10
N SER A 20 -10.21 13.87 -34.85
CA SER A 20 -9.50 15.03 -34.27
C SER A 20 -10.53 15.83 -33.51
N MET A 21 -10.58 15.69 -32.20
CA MET A 21 -11.19 16.67 -31.30
C MET A 21 -10.12 17.16 -30.33
N CYS A 22 -9.85 18.45 -30.41
CA CYS A 22 -9.02 19.23 -29.50
C CYS A 22 -9.39 18.95 -28.06
N TRP A 23 -8.49 18.35 -27.33
CA TRP A 23 -8.43 18.41 -25.87
C TRP A 23 -7.33 19.39 -25.51
N ALA A 24 -7.75 20.69 -25.45
CA ALA A 24 -6.95 21.71 -24.84
C ALA A 24 -6.92 21.51 -23.33
N ASP A 25 -5.72 21.48 -22.79
CA ASP A 25 -5.29 21.97 -21.49
C ASP A 25 -6.34 21.94 -20.35
N GLN A 26 -6.41 20.84 -19.63
CA GLN A 26 -6.76 20.87 -18.22
C GLN A 26 -5.62 20.22 -17.44
N ALA A 27 -4.67 21.08 -17.07
CA ALA A 27 -3.76 20.77 -15.96
C ALA A 27 -4.60 20.32 -14.75
N PRO A 28 -4.16 19.33 -13.95
CA PRO A 28 -4.85 18.97 -12.74
C PRO A 28 -4.92 20.20 -11.85
N GLN A 29 -6.13 20.73 -11.67
CA GLN A 29 -6.35 21.81 -10.71
C GLN A 29 -5.89 21.29 -9.35
N GLN A 30 -4.99 22.03 -8.72
CA GLN A 30 -4.70 21.90 -7.30
C GLN A 30 -6.04 21.96 -6.56
N MET A 31 -6.50 20.80 -6.11
CA MET A 31 -7.72 20.73 -5.29
C MET A 31 -7.39 21.42 -3.96
N SER A 32 -7.84 22.65 -3.83
CA SER A 32 -7.85 23.38 -2.58
C SER A 32 -8.51 22.54 -1.49
N ASN A 33 -7.77 22.33 -0.41
CA ASN A 33 -8.27 21.74 0.82
C ASN A 33 -9.44 22.57 1.35
N THR A 34 -10.68 22.11 1.15
CA THR A 34 -11.83 22.56 1.93
C THR A 34 -12.19 21.49 2.94
N SER A 35 -11.69 21.71 4.12
CA SER A 35 -12.18 21.41 5.47
C SER A 35 -13.32 20.39 5.63
N ALA A 36 -12.93 19.20 6.17
CA ALA A 36 -13.68 18.61 7.27
C ALA A 36 -12.72 18.59 8.47
N SER A 37 -13.05 19.33 9.51
CA SER A 37 -12.25 19.52 10.71
C SER A 37 -12.20 18.24 11.54
N SER A 38 -11.15 17.45 11.38
CA SER A 38 -10.53 16.68 12.44
C SER A 38 -9.12 17.22 12.61
N SER A 39 -8.76 17.58 13.82
CA SER A 39 -7.53 18.27 14.21
C SER A 39 -6.25 17.43 14.10
N ASN A 40 -6.15 16.53 13.11
CA ASN A 40 -4.97 15.73 12.85
C ASN A 40 -4.64 15.82 11.36
N GLY A 41 -3.87 16.86 11.00
CA GLY A 41 -3.09 16.85 9.76
C GLY A 41 -2.12 15.66 9.75
N PRO A 42 -1.51 15.35 8.58
CA PRO A 42 -0.48 14.32 8.52
C PRO A 42 0.60 14.65 9.59
N PRO A 43 1.18 13.61 10.24
CA PRO A 43 2.22 13.84 11.23
C PRO A 43 3.36 14.65 10.61
N GLU A 44 3.75 15.74 11.28
CA GLU A 44 4.79 16.64 10.78
C GLU A 44 6.18 15.99 10.82
N LYS A 45 6.34 14.93 11.62
CA LYS A 45 7.63 14.23 11.84
C LYS A 45 7.39 12.73 12.03
N PRO A 46 8.35 11.90 11.60
CA PRO A 46 8.35 10.48 11.93
C PRO A 46 8.59 10.28 13.43
N TYR A 47 8.19 9.13 13.97
CA TYR A 47 8.32 8.80 15.38
C TYR A 47 9.68 8.14 15.70
N TYR A 48 9.97 6.99 15.08
CA TYR A 48 11.22 6.26 15.25
C TYR A 48 12.34 6.73 14.30
N LEU A 49 11.97 7.28 13.14
CA LEU A 49 12.90 7.67 12.07
C LEU A 49 13.33 9.14 12.10
N THR A 50 13.12 9.82 13.22
CA THR A 50 13.61 11.21 13.42
C THR A 50 15.07 11.37 13.02
N GLY A 51 15.39 12.44 12.27
CA GLY A 51 16.74 12.74 11.79
C GLY A 51 17.17 11.96 10.55
N LYS A 52 16.25 11.21 9.94
CA LYS A 52 16.47 10.46 8.69
C LYS A 52 15.44 10.83 7.61
N GLU A 53 14.86 12.00 7.67
CA GLU A 53 13.77 12.44 6.81
C GLU A 53 14.15 12.41 5.31
N ASP A 54 15.43 12.66 5.00
CA ASP A 54 15.94 12.67 3.64
C ASP A 54 16.43 11.29 3.13
N ALA A 55 16.58 10.30 4.00
CA ALA A 55 17.13 8.99 3.66
C ALA A 55 16.29 8.21 2.63
N TRP A 56 15.03 8.60 2.44
CA TRP A 56 14.07 7.92 1.57
C TRP A 56 13.95 8.54 0.18
N ARG A 57 14.69 9.61 -0.09
CA ARG A 57 14.73 10.26 -1.41
C ARG A 57 15.28 9.35 -2.50
N ASP A 58 16.17 8.42 -2.11
CA ASP A 58 16.81 7.47 -3.01
C ASP A 58 16.04 6.15 -3.15
N PHE A 59 14.81 6.07 -2.60
CA PHE A 59 13.95 4.90 -2.82
C PHE A 59 13.70 4.73 -4.33
N PRO A 60 13.73 3.50 -4.87
CA PRO A 60 13.58 3.26 -6.31
C PRO A 60 12.39 4.02 -6.90
N PRO A 61 12.56 4.67 -8.05
CA PRO A 61 11.48 5.41 -8.69
C PRO A 61 10.40 4.48 -9.22
N LYS A 62 9.20 5.03 -9.44
CA LYS A 62 8.12 4.33 -10.15
C LYS A 62 8.59 3.84 -11.52
N PRO A 63 7.99 2.80 -12.09
CA PRO A 63 8.20 2.41 -13.48
C PRO A 63 7.99 3.60 -14.44
N ALA A 64 8.89 3.72 -15.43
CA ALA A 64 8.75 4.76 -16.44
C ALA A 64 7.49 4.51 -17.29
N LEU A 65 6.78 5.57 -17.61
CA LEU A 65 5.58 5.49 -18.46
C LEU A 65 5.92 4.84 -19.81
N GLY A 66 5.14 3.83 -20.21
CA GLY A 66 5.35 3.05 -21.43
C GLY A 66 6.47 2.02 -21.35
N SER A 67 7.14 1.85 -20.19
CA SER A 67 8.09 0.75 -19.99
C SER A 67 7.38 -0.61 -19.99
N ALA A 68 8.15 -1.71 -20.13
CA ALA A 68 7.60 -3.06 -20.08
C ALA A 68 6.83 -3.33 -18.78
N ILE A 69 7.35 -2.86 -17.64
CA ILE A 69 6.69 -3.00 -16.32
C ILE A 69 5.38 -2.19 -16.30
N ASP A 70 5.37 -0.96 -16.82
CA ASP A 70 4.16 -0.13 -16.85
C ASP A 70 3.07 -0.73 -17.74
N GLN A 71 3.45 -1.34 -18.88
CA GLN A 71 2.52 -2.06 -19.75
C GLN A 71 1.99 -3.34 -19.07
N GLU A 72 2.85 -4.10 -18.41
CA GLU A 72 2.45 -5.30 -17.66
C GLU A 72 1.50 -4.95 -16.52
N ASP A 73 1.77 -3.88 -15.77
CA ASP A 73 0.90 -3.35 -14.72
C ASP A 73 -0.52 -3.07 -15.22
N LEU A 74 -0.64 -2.44 -16.39
CA LEU A 74 -1.95 -2.21 -17.00
C LEU A 74 -2.64 -3.52 -17.39
N LEU A 75 -1.91 -4.45 -18.01
CA LEU A 75 -2.47 -5.74 -18.42
C LEU A 75 -2.95 -6.57 -17.22
N ILE A 76 -2.19 -6.59 -16.11
CA ILE A 76 -2.60 -7.25 -14.87
C ILE A 76 -3.88 -6.60 -14.32
N THR A 77 -3.94 -5.26 -14.28
CA THR A 77 -5.11 -4.54 -13.79
C THR A 77 -6.37 -4.87 -14.61
N LEU A 78 -6.27 -4.87 -15.94
CA LEU A 78 -7.40 -5.20 -16.82
C LEU A 78 -7.80 -6.68 -16.73
N SER A 79 -6.82 -7.59 -16.61
CA SER A 79 -7.09 -9.01 -16.42
C SER A 79 -7.85 -9.26 -15.13
N LEU A 80 -7.40 -8.68 -14.01
CA LEU A 80 -8.08 -8.81 -12.71
C LEU A 80 -9.47 -8.16 -12.73
N GLN A 81 -9.62 -7.02 -13.40
CA GLN A 81 -10.93 -6.37 -13.52
C GLN A 81 -12.00 -7.29 -14.12
N THR A 82 -11.62 -8.14 -15.07
CA THR A 82 -12.54 -9.06 -15.76
C THR A 82 -12.67 -10.42 -15.08
N SER A 83 -11.64 -10.87 -14.38
CA SER A 83 -11.55 -12.24 -13.80
C SER A 83 -11.76 -12.31 -12.29
N ARG A 84 -11.76 -11.17 -11.57
CA ARG A 84 -11.92 -11.15 -10.11
C ARG A 84 -13.24 -11.81 -9.67
N THR A 85 -13.12 -12.75 -8.74
CA THR A 85 -14.27 -13.46 -8.15
C THR A 85 -15.01 -12.60 -7.14
N GLU A 86 -16.23 -13.01 -6.74
CA GLU A 86 -16.97 -12.32 -5.67
C GLU A 86 -16.21 -12.36 -4.32
N ASP A 87 -15.51 -13.45 -4.00
CA ASP A 87 -14.70 -13.53 -2.78
C ASP A 87 -13.55 -12.51 -2.81
N GLN A 88 -12.86 -12.36 -3.94
CA GLN A 88 -11.82 -11.36 -4.10
C GLN A 88 -12.36 -9.92 -4.00
N LYS A 89 -13.55 -9.67 -4.56
CA LYS A 89 -14.22 -8.37 -4.43
C LYS A 89 -14.58 -8.08 -2.96
N ASN A 90 -15.14 -9.06 -2.26
CA ASN A 90 -15.50 -8.92 -0.86
C ASN A 90 -14.27 -8.69 0.01
N GLU A 91 -13.16 -9.38 -0.26
CA GLU A 91 -11.89 -9.14 0.42
C GLU A 91 -11.37 -7.72 0.16
N ALA A 92 -11.34 -7.29 -1.10
CA ALA A 92 -10.92 -5.93 -1.47
C ALA A 92 -11.78 -4.83 -0.83
N LEU A 93 -13.08 -5.09 -0.61
CA LEU A 93 -13.96 -4.17 0.10
C LEU A 93 -13.70 -4.16 1.61
N ARG A 94 -13.40 -5.31 2.23
CA ARG A 94 -12.98 -5.36 3.65
C ARG A 94 -11.66 -4.61 3.88
N ASP A 95 -10.73 -4.74 2.93
CA ASP A 95 -9.40 -4.12 2.98
C ASP A 95 -9.38 -2.68 2.47
N LYS A 96 -10.54 -2.11 2.10
CA LYS A 96 -10.64 -0.76 1.54
C LYS A 96 -10.03 0.31 2.44
N SER A 97 -10.35 0.27 3.72
CA SER A 97 -9.89 1.24 4.70
C SER A 97 -8.65 0.72 5.40
N TYR A 98 -7.58 1.51 5.38
CA TYR A 98 -6.39 1.19 6.14
C TYR A 98 -6.66 1.29 7.64
N THR A 99 -6.44 0.21 8.36
CA THR A 99 -6.48 0.17 9.82
C THR A 99 -5.48 -0.86 10.33
N ILE A 100 -4.88 -0.61 11.49
CA ILE A 100 -3.99 -1.57 12.19
C ILE A 100 -4.72 -2.90 12.45
N LYS A 101 -6.03 -2.84 12.63
CA LYS A 101 -6.89 -4.02 12.84
C LYS A 101 -6.80 -5.05 11.72
N LEU A 102 -6.57 -4.65 10.47
CA LEU A 102 -6.36 -5.60 9.37
C LEU A 102 -5.24 -6.61 9.65
N MET A 103 -4.26 -6.20 10.46
CA MET A 103 -3.12 -7.02 10.81
C MET A 103 -3.29 -7.68 12.18
N THR A 104 -3.78 -6.95 13.18
CA THR A 104 -3.88 -7.45 14.55
C THR A 104 -4.93 -8.54 14.71
N ASP A 105 -5.97 -8.58 13.85
CA ASP A 105 -6.97 -9.66 13.81
C ASP A 105 -6.37 -11.04 13.48
N VAL A 106 -5.18 -11.11 12.91
CA VAL A 106 -4.44 -12.37 12.71
C VAL A 106 -4.01 -12.98 14.06
N ILE A 107 -3.84 -12.16 15.08
CA ILE A 107 -3.44 -12.58 16.43
C ILE A 107 -4.69 -12.73 17.30
N ASP A 108 -5.48 -11.66 17.40
CA ASP A 108 -6.68 -11.61 18.24
C ASP A 108 -7.62 -10.49 17.76
N SER A 109 -8.92 -10.80 17.63
CA SER A 109 -9.93 -9.81 17.23
C SER A 109 -10.09 -8.66 18.24
N ASP A 110 -9.69 -8.88 19.49
CA ASP A 110 -9.74 -7.96 20.64
C ASP A 110 -8.36 -7.40 20.98
N PHE A 111 -7.44 -7.38 20.01
CA PHE A 111 -6.02 -7.05 20.19
C PHE A 111 -5.81 -5.72 20.90
N GLU A 112 -6.49 -4.67 20.49
CA GLU A 112 -6.35 -3.32 21.06
C GLU A 112 -6.70 -3.29 22.57
N THR A 113 -7.71 -4.03 22.97
CA THR A 113 -8.12 -4.15 24.39
C THR A 113 -7.15 -5.01 25.19
N LYS A 114 -6.66 -6.11 24.61
CA LYS A 114 -5.76 -7.05 25.30
C LYS A 114 -4.32 -6.57 25.36
N TYR A 115 -3.87 -5.86 24.33
CA TYR A 115 -2.49 -5.43 24.13
C TYR A 115 -2.40 -3.93 23.81
N PRO A 116 -2.92 -3.05 24.68
CA PRO A 116 -3.02 -1.61 24.40
C PRO A 116 -1.66 -0.93 24.20
N ASN A 117 -0.62 -1.39 24.92
CA ASN A 117 0.72 -0.82 24.77
C ASN A 117 1.35 -1.26 23.44
N MET A 118 1.15 -2.53 23.05
CA MET A 118 1.59 -3.02 21.74
C MET A 118 0.86 -2.32 20.60
N PHE A 119 -0.45 -2.10 20.73
CA PHE A 119 -1.22 -1.32 19.76
C PHE A 119 -0.66 0.10 19.60
N LYS A 120 -0.23 0.73 20.69
CA LYS A 120 0.44 2.03 20.65
C LYS A 120 1.79 1.98 19.90
N VAL A 121 2.58 0.92 20.09
CA VAL A 121 3.84 0.73 19.34
C VAL A 121 3.56 0.64 17.84
N LEU A 122 2.55 -0.12 17.44
CA LEU A 122 2.13 -0.21 16.04
C LEU A 122 1.67 1.14 15.49
N SER A 123 0.90 1.90 16.28
CA SER A 123 0.44 3.24 15.89
C SER A 123 1.61 4.22 15.68
N ASN A 124 2.63 4.14 16.51
CA ASN A 124 3.84 4.95 16.37
C ASN A 124 4.62 4.58 15.09
N ALA A 125 4.77 3.29 14.81
CA ALA A 125 5.41 2.82 13.58
C ALA A 125 4.59 3.18 12.32
N ASP A 126 3.28 3.24 12.45
CA ASP A 126 2.38 3.65 11.36
C ASP A 126 2.58 5.14 10.98
N ILE A 127 2.91 5.99 11.96
CA ILE A 127 3.30 7.39 11.70
C ILE A 127 4.52 7.44 10.77
N ASP A 128 5.54 6.60 11.02
CA ASP A 128 6.73 6.51 10.18
C ASP A 128 6.39 6.03 8.76
N SER A 129 5.59 4.97 8.67
CA SER A 129 5.11 4.42 7.40
C SER A 129 4.37 5.47 6.57
N TYR A 130 3.42 6.17 7.18
CA TYR A 130 2.64 7.22 6.52
C TYR A 130 3.52 8.38 6.06
N PHE A 131 4.42 8.86 6.91
CA PHE A 131 5.33 9.96 6.62
C PHE A 131 6.21 9.65 5.40
N VAL A 132 6.93 8.52 5.44
CA VAL A 132 7.85 8.12 4.38
C VAL A 132 7.10 7.82 3.09
N ASN A 133 6.00 7.08 3.17
CA ASN A 133 5.20 6.74 2.00
C ASN A 133 4.66 7.99 1.30
N THR A 134 4.15 8.96 2.06
CA THR A 134 3.63 10.23 1.52
C THR A 134 4.73 11.05 0.83
N MET A 135 5.93 11.10 1.41
CA MET A 135 7.07 11.79 0.82
C MET A 135 7.47 11.18 -0.52
N ILE A 136 7.57 9.84 -0.59
CA ILE A 136 7.92 9.13 -1.82
C ILE A 136 6.80 9.27 -2.86
N LYS A 137 5.53 9.20 -2.46
CA LYS A 137 4.37 9.44 -3.35
C LYS A 137 4.44 10.80 -4.03
N ASN A 138 4.69 11.84 -3.25
CA ASN A 138 4.76 13.21 -3.75
C ASN A 138 5.95 13.41 -4.70
N ALA A 139 7.10 12.79 -4.41
CA ALA A 139 8.28 12.84 -5.27
C ALA A 139 8.07 12.11 -6.62
N ASN A 140 7.30 11.02 -6.62
CA ASN A 140 7.08 10.19 -7.81
C ASN A 140 5.87 10.63 -8.65
N GLY A 141 4.80 11.12 -8.04
CA GLY A 141 3.62 11.62 -8.73
C GLY A 141 2.94 10.61 -9.66
N ARG A 142 2.98 9.28 -9.36
CA ARG A 142 2.34 8.26 -10.21
C ARG A 142 0.82 8.36 -10.09
N LEU A 143 0.15 8.55 -11.22
CA LEU A 143 -1.30 8.52 -11.26
C LEU A 143 -1.82 7.09 -10.99
N ARG A 144 -3.01 7.00 -10.40
CA ARG A 144 -3.65 5.71 -10.16
C ARG A 144 -4.19 5.11 -11.45
N PRO A 145 -4.35 3.76 -11.55
CA PRO A 145 -4.79 3.08 -12.77
C PRO A 145 -6.04 3.71 -13.42
N PHE A 146 -7.06 3.99 -12.61
CA PHE A 146 -8.32 4.58 -13.09
C PHE A 146 -8.22 6.07 -13.44
N VAL A 147 -7.20 6.77 -12.96
CA VAL A 147 -6.91 8.18 -13.34
C VAL A 147 -6.08 8.22 -14.61
N GLN A 148 -5.09 7.33 -14.74
CA GLN A 148 -4.23 7.24 -15.92
C GLN A 148 -4.97 6.67 -17.12
N HIS A 149 -5.90 5.73 -16.91
CA HIS A 149 -6.63 5.01 -17.95
C HIS A 149 -8.15 5.05 -17.70
N PRO A 150 -8.80 6.24 -17.71
CA PRO A 150 -10.17 6.41 -17.24
C PRO A 150 -11.22 5.70 -18.12
N THR A 151 -10.88 5.38 -19.37
CA THR A 151 -11.77 4.64 -20.29
C THR A 151 -11.61 3.13 -20.22
N LEU A 152 -10.54 2.64 -19.59
CA LEU A 152 -10.19 1.21 -19.53
C LEU A 152 -10.36 0.63 -18.13
N VAL A 153 -9.99 1.38 -17.11
CA VAL A 153 -9.96 0.89 -15.72
C VAL A 153 -11.13 1.43 -14.91
N VAL A 154 -11.97 0.50 -14.45
CA VAL A 154 -13.10 0.78 -13.55
C VAL A 154 -12.76 0.27 -12.16
N PRO A 155 -12.40 1.16 -11.20
CA PRO A 155 -12.03 0.76 -9.86
C PRO A 155 -13.27 0.36 -9.06
N MET A 156 -13.11 -0.49 -8.03
CA MET A 156 -14.19 -0.84 -7.10
C MET A 156 -14.55 0.33 -6.18
N PHE A 157 -13.61 1.22 -5.94
CA PHE A 157 -13.75 2.48 -5.20
C PHE A 157 -12.61 3.43 -5.58
N THR A 158 -12.73 4.70 -5.25
CA THR A 158 -11.72 5.72 -5.60
C THR A 158 -10.88 6.13 -4.39
N VAL A 159 -9.67 6.55 -4.67
CA VAL A 159 -8.68 7.08 -3.70
C VAL A 159 -8.05 8.33 -4.33
N ARG A 160 -7.69 9.34 -3.52
CA ARG A 160 -7.33 10.68 -4.02
C ARG A 160 -5.83 10.96 -4.10
N ASP A 161 -4.99 10.18 -3.40
CA ASP A 161 -3.54 10.37 -3.40
C ASP A 161 -2.86 9.64 -4.57
N PHE A 162 -1.55 9.87 -4.75
CA PHE A 162 -0.73 9.19 -5.76
C PHE A 162 -0.63 7.69 -5.53
N SER A 163 -0.32 6.95 -6.62
CA SER A 163 -0.36 5.49 -6.60
C SER A 163 0.89 4.86 -5.99
N TYR A 164 2.10 5.34 -6.33
CA TYR A 164 3.37 4.69 -6.00
C TYR A 164 4.11 5.35 -4.84
N PRO A 165 4.61 4.55 -3.87
CA PRO A 165 4.29 3.15 -3.59
C PRO A 165 2.95 2.98 -2.85
N SER A 166 2.45 1.74 -2.73
CA SER A 166 1.20 1.46 -2.03
C SER A 166 1.33 1.64 -0.52
N GLY A 167 0.57 2.57 0.09
CA GLY A 167 0.59 2.80 1.53
C GLY A 167 0.03 1.64 2.34
N HIS A 168 -1.03 0.96 1.86
CA HIS A 168 -1.53 -0.26 2.50
C HIS A 168 -0.45 -1.35 2.55
N ALA A 169 0.21 -1.62 1.43
CA ALA A 169 1.27 -2.63 1.39
C ALA A 169 2.43 -2.27 2.33
N THR A 170 2.86 -1.00 2.34
CA THR A 170 3.95 -0.53 3.20
C THR A 170 3.62 -0.72 4.69
N GLY A 171 2.46 -0.23 5.12
CA GLY A 171 2.09 -0.31 6.53
C GLY A 171 1.83 -1.75 6.99
N MET A 172 1.16 -2.57 6.16
CA MET A 172 0.89 -3.96 6.52
C MET A 172 2.16 -4.81 6.64
N GLU A 173 3.12 -4.64 5.73
CA GLU A 173 4.41 -5.32 5.82
C GLU A 173 5.20 -4.91 7.07
N LEU A 174 5.29 -3.60 7.34
CA LEU A 174 5.94 -3.09 8.54
C LEU A 174 5.32 -3.67 9.82
N GLN A 175 3.99 -3.64 9.92
CA GLN A 175 3.28 -4.16 11.08
C GLN A 175 3.42 -5.68 11.23
N ALA A 176 3.39 -6.44 10.13
CA ALA A 176 3.59 -7.88 10.15
C ALA A 176 4.94 -8.24 10.76
N ARG A 177 6.00 -7.52 10.38
CA ARG A 177 7.35 -7.75 10.90
C ARG A 177 7.51 -7.36 12.36
N ILE A 178 6.94 -6.23 12.77
CA ILE A 178 6.95 -5.80 14.18
C ILE A 178 6.21 -6.81 15.05
N LEU A 179 5.02 -7.24 14.65
CA LEU A 179 4.24 -8.23 15.38
C LEU A 179 4.93 -9.59 15.43
N GLY A 180 5.60 -9.98 14.34
CA GLY A 180 6.34 -11.24 14.26
C GLY A 180 7.47 -11.37 15.27
N GLN A 181 8.02 -10.25 15.81
CA GLN A 181 9.00 -10.29 16.90
C GLN A 181 8.41 -10.82 18.22
N LEU A 182 7.18 -10.42 18.52
CA LEU A 182 6.52 -10.81 19.79
C LEU A 182 5.62 -12.05 19.62
N PHE A 183 5.18 -12.33 18.41
CA PHE A 183 4.33 -13.47 18.08
C PHE A 183 4.96 -14.32 16.97
N PRO A 184 6.14 -14.95 17.21
CA PRO A 184 6.91 -15.64 16.17
C PRO A 184 6.15 -16.81 15.53
N ASP A 185 5.27 -17.46 16.26
CA ASP A 185 4.37 -18.51 15.75
C ASP A 185 3.29 -17.98 14.78
N LYS A 186 3.07 -16.68 14.74
CA LYS A 186 2.15 -16.02 13.81
C LYS A 186 2.85 -15.33 12.63
N SER A 187 4.18 -15.29 12.61
CA SER A 187 4.96 -14.50 11.64
C SER A 187 4.57 -14.80 10.20
N ASP A 188 4.51 -16.08 9.81
CA ASP A 188 4.11 -16.46 8.45
C ASP A 188 2.67 -16.06 8.11
N ALA A 189 1.76 -16.14 9.08
CA ALA A 189 0.35 -15.75 8.87
C ALA A 189 0.23 -14.23 8.70
N LEU A 190 1.01 -13.46 9.47
CA LEU A 190 1.08 -12.01 9.36
C LEU A 190 1.63 -11.56 8.01
N LEU A 191 2.73 -12.14 7.55
CA LEU A 191 3.31 -11.82 6.23
C LEU A 191 2.37 -12.22 5.08
N ARG A 192 1.70 -13.38 5.18
CA ARG A 192 0.67 -13.73 4.19
C ARG A 192 -0.49 -12.73 4.18
N ARG A 193 -0.92 -12.24 5.35
CA ARG A 193 -1.98 -11.23 5.43
C ARG A 193 -1.56 -9.91 4.81
N ALA A 194 -0.32 -9.46 5.04
CA ALA A 194 0.23 -8.26 4.40
C ALA A 194 0.18 -8.37 2.87
N ARG A 195 0.60 -9.54 2.33
CA ARG A 195 0.50 -9.83 0.89
C ARG A 195 -0.94 -9.79 0.40
N GLN A 196 -1.88 -10.44 1.09
CA GLN A 196 -3.31 -10.44 0.72
C GLN A 196 -3.88 -9.02 0.64
N VAL A 197 -3.56 -8.17 1.63
CA VAL A 197 -3.99 -6.76 1.59
C VAL A 197 -3.37 -6.03 0.40
N ALA A 198 -2.08 -6.26 0.10
CA ALA A 198 -1.43 -5.68 -1.06
C ALA A 198 -2.11 -6.11 -2.38
N ASP A 199 -2.38 -7.40 -2.55
CA ASP A 199 -3.05 -7.96 -3.74
C ASP A 199 -4.49 -7.44 -3.88
N SER A 200 -5.20 -7.26 -2.77
CA SER A 200 -6.56 -6.72 -2.75
C SER A 200 -6.65 -5.31 -3.36
N ARG A 201 -5.56 -4.52 -3.27
CA ARG A 201 -5.49 -3.18 -3.87
C ARG A 201 -5.41 -3.22 -5.40
N VAL A 202 -4.73 -4.24 -5.94
CA VAL A 202 -4.65 -4.47 -7.40
C VAL A 202 -5.98 -4.99 -7.91
N VAL A 203 -6.59 -5.94 -7.21
CA VAL A 203 -7.95 -6.44 -7.49
C VAL A 203 -8.97 -5.31 -7.52
N ALA A 204 -8.87 -4.37 -6.59
CA ALA A 204 -9.75 -3.20 -6.55
C ALA A 204 -9.53 -2.21 -7.70
N GLY A 205 -8.44 -2.30 -8.46
CA GLY A 205 -8.08 -1.38 -9.54
C GLY A 205 -7.62 0.00 -9.04
N VAL A 206 -7.16 0.10 -7.78
CA VAL A 206 -6.70 1.36 -7.17
C VAL A 206 -5.18 1.49 -7.10
N HIS A 207 -4.45 0.39 -7.35
CA HIS A 207 -3.00 0.32 -7.47
C HIS A 207 -2.60 -0.60 -8.63
N TYR A 208 -1.44 -0.35 -9.19
CA TYR A 208 -0.73 -1.29 -10.04
C TYR A 208 0.00 -2.35 -9.21
N ALA A 209 0.32 -3.50 -9.82
CA ALA A 209 1.06 -4.56 -9.15
C ALA A 209 2.45 -4.07 -8.67
N SER A 210 3.16 -3.31 -9.48
CA SER A 210 4.46 -2.74 -9.10
C SER A 210 4.37 -1.74 -7.93
N ASP A 211 3.23 -1.03 -7.73
CA ASP A 211 3.03 -0.16 -6.57
C ASP A 211 2.98 -0.98 -5.27
N THR A 212 2.32 -2.13 -5.30
CA THR A 212 2.16 -2.99 -4.13
C THR A 212 3.44 -3.74 -3.80
N GLU A 213 4.18 -4.22 -4.80
CA GLU A 213 5.51 -4.80 -4.61
C GLU A 213 6.49 -3.80 -4.00
N ALA A 214 6.53 -2.58 -4.55
CA ALA A 214 7.34 -1.50 -3.99
C ALA A 214 6.90 -1.14 -2.56
N GLY A 215 5.60 -1.18 -2.28
CA GLY A 215 5.07 -0.95 -0.93
C GLY A 215 5.55 -1.99 0.08
N LEU A 216 5.48 -3.29 -0.26
CA LEU A 216 5.98 -4.35 0.60
C LEU A 216 7.49 -4.23 0.82
N ALA A 217 8.27 -3.95 -0.24
CA ALA A 217 9.70 -3.72 -0.12
C ALA A 217 10.02 -2.51 0.77
N LEU A 218 9.25 -1.43 0.67
CA LEU A 218 9.40 -0.26 1.54
C LEU A 218 9.07 -0.60 3.00
N GLY A 219 8.03 -1.40 3.25
CA GLY A 219 7.67 -1.84 4.60
C GLY A 219 8.76 -2.66 5.27
N ASP A 220 9.41 -3.56 4.52
CA ASP A 220 10.58 -4.33 4.97
C ASP A 220 11.78 -3.44 5.29
N LEU A 221 12.06 -2.47 4.42
CA LEU A 221 13.15 -1.52 4.60
C LEU A 221 12.90 -0.63 5.84
N LEU A 222 11.68 -0.12 6.01
CA LEU A 222 11.28 0.64 7.20
C LEU A 222 11.46 -0.18 8.47
N TYR A 223 11.00 -1.44 8.46
CA TYR A 223 11.21 -2.34 9.59
C TYR A 223 12.69 -2.48 9.94
N THR A 224 13.55 -2.74 8.94
CA THR A 224 14.99 -2.86 9.14
C THR A 224 15.59 -1.62 9.80
N GLU A 225 15.20 -0.43 9.35
CA GLU A 225 15.67 0.84 9.88
C GLU A 225 15.19 1.13 11.31
N ILE A 226 13.92 0.87 11.61
CA ILE A 226 13.39 1.13 12.96
C ILE A 226 13.75 0.01 13.95
N ALA A 227 13.89 -1.25 13.48
CA ALA A 227 14.34 -2.36 14.34
C ALA A 227 15.76 -2.17 14.88
N ALA A 228 16.61 -1.47 14.14
CA ALA A 228 17.95 -1.07 14.59
C ALA A 228 17.94 0.05 15.66
N LYS A 229 16.77 0.65 15.95
CA LYS A 229 16.66 1.73 16.93
C LYS A 229 16.40 1.19 18.33
N ASN A 230 17.19 1.65 19.29
CA ASN A 230 16.96 1.33 20.71
C ASN A 230 15.57 1.75 21.20
N SER A 231 14.98 2.79 20.61
CA SER A 231 13.63 3.27 20.96
C SER A 231 12.56 2.22 20.68
N LEU A 232 12.56 1.59 19.48
CA LEU A 232 11.59 0.52 19.20
C LEU A 232 11.79 -0.67 20.14
N GLN A 233 13.03 -1.13 20.35
CA GLN A 233 13.31 -2.28 21.20
C GLN A 233 12.88 -2.04 22.65
N LYS A 234 13.07 -0.81 23.14
CA LYS A 234 12.61 -0.40 24.48
C LYS A 234 11.08 -0.42 24.56
N ASP A 235 10.40 0.15 23.56
CA ASP A 235 8.94 0.22 23.52
C ASP A 235 8.32 -1.19 23.38
N LEU A 236 8.89 -2.07 22.57
CA LEU A 236 8.49 -3.47 22.44
C LEU A 236 8.64 -4.24 23.75
N SER A 237 9.78 -4.07 24.44
CA SER A 237 10.05 -4.73 25.71
C SER A 237 9.08 -4.25 26.79
N ALA A 238 8.81 -2.95 26.86
CA ALA A 238 7.86 -2.37 27.80
C ALA A 238 6.41 -2.83 27.51
N ALA A 239 6.03 -2.87 26.24
CA ALA A 239 4.72 -3.35 25.81
C ALA A 239 4.54 -4.84 26.16
N ALA A 240 5.52 -5.68 25.82
CA ALA A 240 5.48 -7.12 26.14
C ALA A 240 5.31 -7.38 27.63
N GLN A 241 6.05 -6.66 28.47
CA GLN A 241 5.95 -6.78 29.93
C GLN A 241 4.59 -6.31 30.44
N THR A 242 4.11 -5.15 30.00
CA THR A 242 2.88 -4.53 30.51
C THR A 242 1.63 -5.27 30.03
N ASP A 243 1.61 -5.65 28.76
CA ASP A 243 0.50 -6.40 28.14
C ASP A 243 0.58 -7.91 28.46
N ARG A 244 1.61 -8.36 29.20
CA ARG A 244 1.84 -9.76 29.59
C ARG A 244 1.89 -10.71 28.38
N ILE A 245 2.54 -10.26 27.31
CA ILE A 245 2.80 -11.10 26.13
C ILE A 245 3.89 -12.11 26.55
N ALA A 246 3.56 -13.41 26.47
CA ALA A 246 4.52 -14.45 26.84
C ALA A 246 5.72 -14.42 25.88
N SER A 247 6.91 -14.16 26.42
CA SER A 247 8.16 -14.40 25.68
C SER A 247 8.34 -15.91 25.50
N LYS A 248 8.37 -16.36 24.27
CA LYS A 248 8.71 -17.76 23.94
C LYS A 248 10.21 -17.91 23.72
#